data_8e8f89969e0d32e5ec68dfc95bc3fd86
#
_entry.id   8e8f89969e0d32e5ec68dfc95bc3fd86
#
_cell.length_a   1.000
_cell.length_b   1.000
_cell.length_c   1.000
_cell.angle_alpha   90.00
_cell.angle_beta   90.00
_cell.angle_gamma   90.00
#
_symmetry.space_group_name_H-M   'P 1'
#
loop_
_entity.id
_entity.type
_entity.pdbx_description
1 polymer ?
#
loop_
_entity_poly.entity_id
_entity_poly.type
_entity_poly.pdbx_seq_one_letter_code
_entity_poly.pdbx_strand_id
1 'polypeptide(L)'
;MSLHPLLKQQFDDARQAGGRLDLRSLLQSISNAYAEWDDERRGVVRSMKLLADETSAFTREVRESAAAQLQAILDHVKDAILTVDETGRVETVNSTGERVFGYKEDAVRGRRLDLLIPSLARLPSLTGALEELAEALEDTQVDLTPRETRGRRCDGSLFDAELGVSKIRLDRREIFIVCLRDTTDRKRAEAAIRESEARYRTLVENAPEAIVVLDVDAGRFVECNENAVRFFKMSREKLLASGPAEISPPEQPDGGPSTGVSRGFLDRALAGEAPCFEWTHRDSSGQDIPCEVRLVRLPSSSQRLIRGSITDITERKRAELLAMGERRVFERITGTVELPETLEAIAEAAERVTPDALCAVNLYDATDEVLSQVAGRRLPQHFRRVLEAVPVGARNGSCAAAVYLQRQVVVAEISRDALWEELRGPALSAGLRACWSTPIRASDGRILGTVALYFHHPRSPLRRDFELMARLTALAGIAIEREQSEAALRCSEARYRGLFENVIEGVYRATAEGRIEAANPALVEMLGYERVEELRALPSTRVLYADPADREQVVAALHRDGIVRNAEYQLRRRDGTVITVVENARVVRDAD
;
A
#
# COMPACT_ATOMS: atom_id res chain seq x y z
N MET A 1 -1.83 -69.55 0.48
CA MET A 1 -2.44 -70.68 1.22
C MET A 1 -3.61 -70.12 2.03
N SER A 2 -4.82 -70.56 1.75
CA SER A 2 -6.02 -70.13 2.48
C SER A 2 -6.05 -70.85 3.82
N LEU A 3 -6.15 -70.12 4.91
CA LEU A 3 -6.37 -70.64 6.25
C LEU A 3 -7.65 -71.48 6.31
N HIS A 4 -7.59 -72.61 7.02
CA HIS A 4 -8.76 -73.47 7.24
C HIS A 4 -9.90 -72.67 7.86
N PRO A 5 -11.16 -72.83 7.44
CA PRO A 5 -12.31 -72.00 7.87
C PRO A 5 -12.47 -71.90 9.40
N LEU A 6 -12.22 -72.97 10.13
CA LEU A 6 -12.25 -72.99 11.60
C LEU A 6 -11.19 -72.09 12.25
N LEU A 7 -10.00 -72.04 11.67
CA LEU A 7 -8.92 -71.15 12.14
C LEU A 7 -9.21 -69.69 11.85
N LYS A 8 -9.86 -69.42 10.73
CA LYS A 8 -10.29 -68.08 10.36
C LYS A 8 -11.36 -67.55 11.28
N GLN A 9 -12.34 -68.39 11.67
CA GLN A 9 -13.39 -68.08 12.60
C GLN A 9 -12.83 -67.81 14.00
N GLN A 10 -11.90 -68.64 14.50
CA GLN A 10 -11.24 -68.47 15.77
C GLN A 10 -10.35 -67.22 15.85
N PHE A 11 -9.76 -66.80 14.69
CA PHE A 11 -9.03 -65.53 14.56
C PHE A 11 -9.97 -64.31 14.59
N ASP A 12 -11.14 -64.42 13.98
CA ASP A 12 -12.14 -63.37 13.98
C ASP A 12 -12.82 -63.22 15.35
N ASP A 13 -13.07 -64.34 16.04
CA ASP A 13 -13.64 -64.38 17.41
C ASP A 13 -12.66 -63.86 18.48
N ALA A 14 -11.36 -63.99 18.28
CA ALA A 14 -10.31 -63.45 19.16
C ALA A 14 -9.99 -61.97 18.93
N ARG A 15 -10.65 -61.29 17.98
CA ARG A 15 -10.55 -59.84 17.75
C ARG A 15 -11.53 -59.09 18.66
N GLN A 16 -11.04 -58.46 19.70
CA GLN A 16 -11.84 -57.52 20.51
C GLN A 16 -12.10 -56.21 19.75
N ALA A 17 -13.17 -55.51 20.10
CA ALA A 17 -13.53 -54.20 19.58
C ALA A 17 -12.40 -53.18 19.88
N GLY A 18 -11.52 -52.94 18.89
CA GLY A 18 -10.34 -52.10 18.99
C GLY A 18 -9.12 -52.66 18.27
N GLY A 19 -9.26 -53.85 17.58
CA GLY A 19 -8.24 -54.37 16.67
C GLY A 19 -7.04 -55.07 17.35
N ARG A 20 -7.01 -55.29 18.64
CA ARG A 20 -5.99 -56.08 19.35
C ARG A 20 -6.37 -57.56 19.40
N LEU A 21 -5.43 -58.43 19.05
CA LEU A 21 -5.57 -59.89 19.14
C LEU A 21 -5.24 -60.31 20.57
N ASP A 22 -6.18 -60.96 21.27
CA ASP A 22 -5.92 -61.62 22.54
C ASP A 22 -5.32 -62.99 22.30
N LEU A 23 -3.98 -63.06 22.34
CA LEU A 23 -3.20 -64.29 22.15
C LEU A 23 -3.56 -65.37 23.17
N ARG A 24 -4.02 -65.04 24.34
CA ARG A 24 -4.40 -65.99 25.40
C ARG A 24 -5.73 -66.66 25.06
N SER A 25 -6.69 -65.91 24.58
CA SER A 25 -7.98 -66.41 24.14
C SER A 25 -7.84 -67.30 22.90
N LEU A 26 -6.97 -66.93 21.95
CA LEU A 26 -6.70 -67.70 20.73
C LEU A 26 -6.03 -69.07 21.07
N LEU A 27 -5.05 -69.07 21.94
CA LEU A 27 -4.38 -70.30 22.39
C LEU A 27 -5.33 -71.21 23.19
N GLN A 28 -6.24 -70.65 23.98
CA GLN A 28 -7.25 -71.40 24.73
C GLN A 28 -8.31 -72.00 23.76
N SER A 29 -8.76 -71.31 22.74
CA SER A 29 -9.68 -71.86 21.74
C SER A 29 -9.06 -72.98 20.93
N ILE A 30 -7.79 -72.83 20.56
CA ILE A 30 -7.03 -73.87 19.83
C ILE A 30 -6.88 -75.11 20.73
N SER A 31 -6.63 -74.93 22.04
CA SER A 31 -6.49 -76.04 22.99
C SER A 31 -7.80 -76.82 23.18
N ASN A 32 -8.95 -76.10 23.25
CA ASN A 32 -10.26 -76.73 23.43
C ASN A 32 -10.70 -77.55 22.21
N ALA A 33 -10.39 -77.06 20.98
CA ALA A 33 -10.70 -77.80 19.76
C ALA A 33 -9.90 -79.07 19.57
N TYR A 34 -8.72 -79.17 20.18
CA TYR A 34 -7.94 -80.39 20.22
C TYR A 34 -8.45 -81.43 21.27
N ALA A 35 -9.02 -80.97 22.33
CA ALA A 35 -9.57 -81.88 23.40
C ALA A 35 -10.81 -82.65 22.93
N GLU A 36 -11.66 -82.05 22.07
CA GLU A 36 -12.84 -82.74 21.51
C GLU A 36 -12.50 -83.80 20.46
N TRP A 37 -11.29 -83.75 19.84
CA TRP A 37 -10.91 -84.68 18.77
C TRP A 37 -10.30 -86.00 19.28
N ASP A 38 -9.89 -86.05 20.55
CA ASP A 38 -9.15 -87.24 21.13
C ASP A 38 -10.04 -88.35 21.66
N ASP A 39 -11.36 -88.15 21.74
CA ASP A 39 -12.29 -89.13 22.37
C ASP A 39 -12.88 -90.16 21.38
N GLU A 40 -12.69 -90.02 20.08
CA GLU A 40 -13.28 -90.96 19.08
C GLU A 40 -12.35 -92.04 18.49
N ARG A 41 -11.10 -92.19 18.95
CA ARG A 41 -10.21 -93.23 18.41
C ARG A 41 -9.40 -94.02 19.43
N ARG A 42 -10.08 -94.82 20.27
CA ARG A 42 -9.47 -95.96 20.96
C ARG A 42 -9.59 -97.18 20.09
N GLY A 43 -8.67 -97.44 19.24
CA GLY A 43 -8.54 -98.65 18.47
C GLY A 43 -7.23 -98.63 17.64
N VAL A 44 -6.34 -99.52 17.99
CA VAL A 44 -5.20 -100.00 17.21
C VAL A 44 -3.81 -99.57 17.72
N VAL A 45 -3.22 -100.46 18.48
CA VAL A 45 -1.87 -100.41 19.05
C VAL A 45 -0.73 -100.46 17.99
N ARG A 46 -1.04 -100.42 16.71
CA ARG A 46 -0.02 -100.42 15.60
C ARG A 46 0.30 -99.03 15.04
N SER A 47 -0.46 -98.08 15.43
CA SER A 47 -0.28 -96.69 15.02
C SER A 47 0.60 -95.88 16.00
N MET A 48 0.95 -96.34 17.15
CA MET A 48 1.67 -95.56 18.16
C MET A 48 3.07 -95.12 17.75
N LYS A 49 3.76 -95.85 16.87
CA LYS A 49 5.09 -95.43 16.42
C LYS A 49 5.04 -94.46 15.26
N LEU A 50 4.06 -94.63 14.35
CA LEU A 50 3.77 -93.65 13.27
C LEU A 50 3.16 -92.37 13.90
N LEU A 51 2.31 -92.51 14.90
CA LEU A 51 1.73 -91.35 15.59
C LEU A 51 2.76 -90.56 16.41
N ALA A 52 3.79 -91.16 16.94
CA ALA A 52 4.88 -90.48 17.65
C ALA A 52 5.75 -89.64 16.70
N ASP A 53 6.07 -90.21 15.52
CA ASP A 53 6.84 -89.46 14.48
C ASP A 53 5.96 -88.40 13.78
N GLU A 54 4.68 -88.70 13.49
CA GLU A 54 3.73 -87.71 12.97
C GLU A 54 3.39 -86.65 14.01
N THR A 55 3.21 -86.97 15.31
CA THR A 55 3.00 -85.96 16.32
C THR A 55 4.23 -85.12 16.59
N SER A 56 5.44 -85.71 16.48
CA SER A 56 6.68 -84.91 16.55
C SER A 56 6.85 -84.00 15.36
N ALA A 57 6.57 -84.48 14.12
CA ALA A 57 6.58 -83.69 12.89
C ALA A 57 5.49 -82.61 12.96
N PHE A 58 4.28 -82.99 13.37
CA PHE A 58 3.15 -82.03 13.49
C PHE A 58 3.41 -81.02 14.61
N THR A 59 3.96 -81.41 15.74
CA THR A 59 4.30 -80.45 16.82
C THR A 59 5.41 -79.52 16.40
N ARG A 60 6.32 -79.97 15.55
CA ARG A 60 7.37 -79.16 14.96
C ARG A 60 6.79 -78.22 13.92
N GLU A 61 5.92 -78.68 13.04
CA GLU A 61 5.25 -77.90 12.01
C GLU A 61 4.34 -76.83 12.63
N VAL A 62 3.58 -77.18 13.70
CA VAL A 62 2.75 -76.21 14.45
C VAL A 62 3.61 -75.16 15.14
N ARG A 63 4.74 -75.56 15.74
CA ARG A 63 5.69 -74.63 16.39
C ARG A 63 6.35 -73.71 15.32
N GLU A 64 6.78 -74.26 14.21
CA GLU A 64 7.37 -73.50 13.12
C GLU A 64 6.35 -72.54 12.47
N SER A 65 5.11 -73.00 12.30
CA SER A 65 4.00 -72.16 11.81
C SER A 65 3.62 -71.07 12.79
N ALA A 66 3.50 -71.37 14.06
CA ALA A 66 3.19 -70.37 15.10
C ALA A 66 4.32 -69.36 15.26
N ALA A 67 5.58 -69.81 15.20
CA ALA A 67 6.73 -68.91 15.22
C ALA A 67 6.78 -67.98 13.99
N ALA A 68 6.49 -68.52 12.79
CA ALA A 68 6.41 -67.76 11.58
C ALA A 68 5.28 -66.74 11.57
N GLN A 69 4.11 -67.09 12.15
CA GLN A 69 2.98 -66.17 12.32
C GLN A 69 3.31 -65.05 13.30
N LEU A 70 3.89 -65.35 14.46
CA LEU A 70 4.33 -64.35 15.42
C LEU A 70 5.38 -63.40 14.81
N GLN A 71 6.33 -63.95 14.07
CA GLN A 71 7.34 -63.15 13.39
C GLN A 71 6.69 -62.24 12.35
N ALA A 72 5.76 -62.77 11.54
CA ALA A 72 5.04 -61.95 10.53
C ALA A 72 4.20 -60.83 11.21
N ILE A 73 3.60 -61.08 12.35
CA ILE A 73 2.88 -60.04 13.11
C ILE A 73 3.85 -58.96 13.59
N LEU A 74 4.96 -59.35 14.21
CA LEU A 74 5.98 -58.43 14.71
C LEU A 74 6.62 -57.60 13.57
N ASP A 75 6.75 -58.18 12.40
CA ASP A 75 7.31 -57.51 11.23
C ASP A 75 6.36 -56.49 10.56
N HIS A 76 5.03 -56.63 10.81
CA HIS A 76 4.02 -55.68 10.29
C HIS A 76 3.65 -54.58 11.28
N VAL A 77 4.10 -54.64 12.53
CA VAL A 77 3.94 -53.55 13.48
C VAL A 77 4.81 -52.38 13.10
N LYS A 78 4.22 -51.18 13.10
CA LYS A 78 4.92 -49.94 12.72
C LYS A 78 5.91 -49.47 13.79
N ASP A 79 5.85 -50.01 14.99
CA ASP A 79 6.74 -49.64 16.08
C ASP A 79 7.97 -50.57 16.11
N ALA A 80 9.11 -50.02 16.49
CA ALA A 80 10.30 -50.84 16.76
C ALA A 80 10.07 -51.59 18.05
N ILE A 81 10.09 -52.95 18.00
CA ILE A 81 9.93 -53.81 19.14
C ILE A 81 11.25 -54.52 19.41
N LEU A 82 11.74 -54.42 20.64
CA LEU A 82 12.94 -55.09 21.09
C LEU A 82 12.59 -55.93 22.34
N THR A 83 13.18 -57.10 22.44
CA THR A 83 13.22 -57.81 23.72
C THR A 83 14.59 -57.62 24.37
N VAL A 84 14.57 -57.44 25.69
CA VAL A 84 15.75 -57.10 26.48
C VAL A 84 15.77 -58.03 27.72
N ASP A 85 16.93 -58.60 27.99
CA ASP A 85 17.13 -59.48 29.16
C ASP A 85 17.15 -58.68 30.49
N GLU A 86 17.19 -59.42 31.59
CA GLU A 86 17.28 -58.89 32.95
C GLU A 86 18.53 -58.05 33.22
N THR A 87 19.54 -58.09 32.32
CA THR A 87 20.77 -57.29 32.43
C THR A 87 20.73 -56.05 31.53
N GLY A 88 19.60 -55.80 30.83
CA GLY A 88 19.43 -54.67 29.94
C GLY A 88 20.09 -54.84 28.55
N ARG A 89 20.34 -56.13 28.15
CA ARG A 89 20.89 -56.44 26.85
C ARG A 89 19.79 -56.85 25.86
N VAL A 90 19.90 -56.40 24.63
CA VAL A 90 18.97 -56.71 23.55
C VAL A 90 19.07 -58.19 23.17
N GLU A 91 17.96 -58.91 23.18
CA GLU A 91 17.85 -60.31 22.74
C GLU A 91 17.35 -60.40 21.29
N THR A 92 16.26 -59.66 20.95
CA THR A 92 15.71 -59.64 19.60
C THR A 92 15.29 -58.24 19.21
N VAL A 93 15.20 -58.01 17.89
CA VAL A 93 14.70 -56.77 17.29
C VAL A 93 13.82 -57.14 16.12
N ASN A 94 12.62 -56.60 16.01
CA ASN A 94 11.77 -56.79 14.83
C ASN A 94 12.31 -56.04 13.61
N SER A 95 11.81 -56.37 12.41
CA SER A 95 12.23 -55.73 11.16
C SER A 95 12.03 -54.21 11.09
N THR A 96 11.01 -53.68 11.80
CA THR A 96 10.79 -52.24 11.97
C THR A 96 11.89 -51.63 12.84
N GLY A 97 12.30 -52.28 13.92
CA GLY A 97 13.43 -51.83 14.72
C GLY A 97 14.73 -51.79 13.97
N GLU A 98 15.01 -52.80 13.14
CA GLU A 98 16.18 -52.76 12.24
C GLU A 98 16.16 -51.55 11.31
N ARG A 99 14.99 -51.22 10.73
CA ARG A 99 14.85 -50.07 9.82
C ARG A 99 14.98 -48.74 10.57
N VAL A 100 14.36 -48.62 11.71
CA VAL A 100 14.36 -47.41 12.54
C VAL A 100 15.74 -47.09 13.06
N PHE A 101 16.44 -48.06 13.62
CA PHE A 101 17.77 -47.88 14.18
C PHE A 101 18.90 -48.01 13.16
N GLY A 102 18.63 -48.60 12.00
CA GLY A 102 19.63 -48.83 10.97
C GLY A 102 20.63 -49.94 11.30
N TYR A 103 20.40 -50.74 12.34
CA TYR A 103 21.20 -51.89 12.71
C TYR A 103 20.50 -53.18 12.30
N LYS A 104 21.26 -54.20 11.89
CA LYS A 104 20.74 -55.56 11.82
C LYS A 104 20.68 -56.17 13.22
N GLU A 105 19.74 -57.09 13.44
CA GLU A 105 19.56 -57.74 14.75
C GLU A 105 20.88 -58.31 15.31
N ASP A 106 21.64 -59.02 14.49
CA ASP A 106 22.92 -59.62 14.89
C ASP A 106 23.95 -58.58 15.37
N ALA A 107 23.88 -57.33 14.90
CA ALA A 107 24.79 -56.27 15.30
C ALA A 107 24.47 -55.68 16.69
N VAL A 108 23.22 -55.79 17.14
CA VAL A 108 22.75 -55.22 18.42
C VAL A 108 22.44 -56.32 19.48
N ARG A 109 22.29 -57.58 19.07
CA ARG A 109 22.08 -58.70 19.98
C ARG A 109 23.23 -58.78 21.01
N GLY A 110 22.88 -58.90 22.28
CA GLY A 110 23.81 -58.88 23.41
C GLY A 110 24.41 -57.53 23.76
N ARG A 111 24.12 -56.47 22.97
CA ARG A 111 24.51 -55.08 23.30
C ARG A 111 23.54 -54.49 24.32
N ARG A 112 24.00 -53.52 25.04
CA ARG A 112 23.15 -52.79 26.00
C ARG A 112 22.17 -51.87 25.27
N LEU A 113 20.94 -51.77 25.79
CA LEU A 113 19.85 -50.95 25.22
C LEU A 113 20.20 -49.46 25.14
N ASP A 114 21.08 -48.95 26.02
CA ASP A 114 21.55 -47.55 26.02
C ASP A 114 22.34 -47.18 24.76
N LEU A 115 22.81 -48.15 23.99
CA LEU A 115 23.35 -47.94 22.65
C LEU A 115 22.29 -47.32 21.74
N LEU A 116 21.05 -47.78 21.81
CA LEU A 116 19.93 -47.38 20.95
C LEU A 116 19.13 -46.23 21.57
N ILE A 117 19.08 -46.16 22.91
CA ILE A 117 18.34 -45.14 23.66
C ILE A 117 19.30 -44.46 24.66
N PRO A 118 20.04 -43.41 24.24
CA PRO A 118 21.11 -42.82 25.08
C PRO A 118 20.65 -42.23 26.40
N SER A 119 19.37 -41.85 26.53
CA SER A 119 18.80 -41.36 27.79
C SER A 119 18.90 -42.36 28.92
N LEU A 120 18.86 -43.66 28.61
CA LEU A 120 18.96 -44.72 29.59
C LEU A 120 20.36 -44.89 30.18
N ALA A 121 21.41 -44.46 29.47
CA ALA A 121 22.80 -44.52 29.94
C ALA A 121 23.08 -43.63 31.17
N ARG A 122 22.23 -42.67 31.45
CA ARG A 122 22.37 -41.70 32.55
C ARG A 122 21.75 -42.22 33.87
N LEU A 123 21.07 -43.36 33.83
CA LEU A 123 20.38 -43.90 34.98
C LEU A 123 21.33 -44.82 35.77
N PRO A 124 21.23 -44.84 37.11
CA PRO A 124 22.14 -45.63 37.99
C PRO A 124 22.09 -47.14 37.70
N SER A 125 20.95 -47.66 37.29
CA SER A 125 20.73 -49.03 36.87
C SER A 125 19.81 -49.06 35.67
N LEU A 126 20.24 -49.71 34.58
CA LEU A 126 19.40 -49.87 33.39
C LEU A 126 18.20 -50.78 33.70
N THR A 127 18.43 -51.83 34.45
CA THR A 127 17.39 -52.77 34.86
C THR A 127 16.36 -52.12 35.77
N GLY A 128 16.81 -51.38 36.79
CA GLY A 128 15.91 -50.64 37.66
C GLY A 128 15.09 -49.60 36.94
N ALA A 129 15.68 -48.96 35.91
CA ALA A 129 14.95 -48.02 35.06
C ALA A 129 13.89 -48.67 34.18
N LEU A 130 14.17 -49.85 33.65
CA LEU A 130 13.20 -50.64 32.89
C LEU A 130 12.07 -51.18 33.76
N GLU A 131 12.39 -51.56 35.00
CA GLU A 131 11.39 -51.96 36.01
C GLU A 131 10.47 -50.80 36.38
N GLU A 132 11.03 -49.65 36.71
CA GLU A 132 10.28 -48.43 37.02
C GLU A 132 9.38 -48.00 35.86
N LEU A 133 9.88 -48.09 34.62
CA LEU A 133 9.11 -47.81 33.41
C LEU A 133 8.00 -48.83 33.15
N ALA A 134 8.24 -50.12 33.43
CA ALA A 134 7.25 -51.17 33.28
C ALA A 134 6.14 -51.06 34.35
N GLU A 135 6.51 -50.84 35.61
CA GLU A 135 5.55 -50.67 36.72
C GLU A 135 4.67 -49.42 36.54
N ALA A 136 5.24 -48.32 36.05
CA ALA A 136 4.48 -47.10 35.76
C ALA A 136 3.43 -47.27 34.64
N LEU A 137 3.55 -48.32 33.80
CA LEU A 137 2.60 -48.62 32.73
C LEU A 137 1.58 -49.69 33.11
N GLU A 138 1.79 -50.44 34.22
CA GLU A 138 0.83 -51.43 34.73
C GLU A 138 -0.21 -50.83 35.67
N ASP A 139 0.05 -49.64 36.23
CA ASP A 139 -0.90 -48.95 37.10
C ASP A 139 -2.00 -48.25 36.25
N THR A 140 -3.17 -48.89 36.22
CA THR A 140 -4.34 -48.48 35.44
C THR A 140 -4.96 -47.14 35.87
N GLN A 141 -4.41 -46.45 36.85
CA GLN A 141 -4.85 -45.10 37.29
C GLN A 141 -3.92 -43.98 36.83
N VAL A 142 -2.79 -44.25 36.18
CA VAL A 142 -1.88 -43.25 35.65
C VAL A 142 -2.05 -43.18 34.12
N ASP A 143 -2.23 -41.96 33.61
CA ASP A 143 -2.38 -41.63 32.20
C ASP A 143 -1.29 -42.35 31.37
N LEU A 144 -1.70 -43.25 30.47
CA LEU A 144 -0.85 -44.05 29.58
C LEU A 144 -0.09 -43.18 28.55
N THR A 145 0.55 -42.10 28.97
CA THR A 145 1.35 -41.28 28.07
C THR A 145 2.70 -41.96 27.80
N PRO A 146 2.97 -42.40 26.57
CA PRO A 146 4.28 -42.92 26.19
C PRO A 146 5.36 -41.88 26.55
N ARG A 147 6.42 -42.34 27.23
CA ARG A 147 7.48 -41.41 27.65
C ARG A 147 8.29 -40.93 26.45
N GLU A 148 8.33 -39.63 26.21
CA GLU A 148 9.15 -39.06 25.17
C GLU A 148 10.64 -39.32 25.43
N THR A 149 11.35 -39.82 24.43
CA THR A 149 12.78 -40.11 24.48
C THR A 149 13.44 -39.82 23.13
N ARG A 150 14.74 -40.06 23.07
CA ARG A 150 15.48 -40.02 21.80
C ARG A 150 16.13 -41.34 21.50
N GLY A 151 15.84 -41.88 20.30
CA GLY A 151 16.58 -43.00 19.75
C GLY A 151 17.84 -42.54 19.00
N ARG A 152 18.83 -43.42 18.91
CA ARG A 152 20.06 -43.17 18.15
C ARG A 152 20.21 -44.21 17.04
N ARG A 153 20.40 -43.75 15.81
CA ARG A 153 20.63 -44.61 14.65
C ARG A 153 22.11 -45.06 14.56
N CYS A 154 22.38 -46.03 13.73
CA CYS A 154 23.73 -46.54 13.49
C CYS A 154 24.72 -45.50 12.94
N ASP A 155 24.24 -44.48 12.24
CA ASP A 155 25.04 -43.34 11.77
C ASP A 155 25.30 -42.24 12.84
N GLY A 156 24.80 -42.49 14.07
CA GLY A 156 24.92 -41.55 15.20
C GLY A 156 23.84 -40.49 15.26
N SER A 157 22.96 -40.37 14.27
CA SER A 157 21.84 -39.40 14.27
C SER A 157 20.83 -39.75 15.37
N LEU A 158 20.26 -38.69 15.97
CA LEU A 158 19.21 -38.80 16.97
C LEU A 158 17.85 -38.55 16.34
N PHE A 159 16.83 -39.27 16.78
CA PHE A 159 15.45 -39.09 16.37
C PHE A 159 14.53 -39.08 17.60
N ASP A 160 13.44 -38.31 17.50
CA ASP A 160 12.43 -38.24 18.56
C ASP A 160 11.57 -39.52 18.55
N ALA A 161 11.37 -40.09 19.70
CA ALA A 161 10.60 -41.31 19.84
C ALA A 161 9.73 -41.33 21.12
N GLU A 162 8.68 -42.13 21.08
CA GLU A 162 7.85 -42.48 22.22
C GLU A 162 8.25 -43.89 22.65
N LEU A 163 8.55 -44.06 23.96
CA LEU A 163 9.03 -45.29 24.57
C LEU A 163 7.93 -45.90 25.46
N GLY A 164 7.59 -47.13 25.18
CA GLY A 164 6.81 -48.02 26.06
C GLY A 164 7.65 -49.22 26.50
N VAL A 165 7.55 -49.60 27.76
CA VAL A 165 8.24 -50.78 28.30
C VAL A 165 7.23 -51.65 29.04
N SER A 166 7.23 -52.95 28.78
CA SER A 166 6.45 -53.93 29.52
C SER A 166 7.33 -55.09 29.96
N LYS A 167 7.04 -55.66 31.11
CA LYS A 167 7.80 -56.78 31.72
C LYS A 167 6.99 -58.06 31.57
N ILE A 168 7.62 -59.13 31.06
CA ILE A 168 7.01 -60.46 30.98
C ILE A 168 7.92 -61.48 31.64
N ARG A 169 7.33 -62.52 32.17
CA ARG A 169 8.04 -63.65 32.80
C ARG A 169 7.87 -64.91 31.96
N LEU A 170 8.97 -65.37 31.37
CA LEU A 170 9.00 -66.55 30.52
C LEU A 170 9.99 -67.61 31.16
N ASP A 171 9.53 -68.78 31.41
CA ASP A 171 10.37 -69.90 31.89
C ASP A 171 11.33 -69.53 33.07
N ARG A 172 10.86 -68.76 34.08
CA ARG A 172 11.64 -68.25 35.21
C ARG A 172 12.66 -67.14 34.87
N ARG A 173 12.65 -66.62 33.64
CA ARG A 173 13.44 -65.43 33.26
C ARG A 173 12.51 -64.23 33.12
N GLU A 174 13.02 -63.06 33.47
CA GLU A 174 12.35 -61.79 33.23
C GLU A 174 12.85 -61.19 31.94
N ILE A 175 11.92 -60.82 31.07
CA ILE A 175 12.22 -60.21 29.77
C ILE A 175 11.45 -58.90 29.70
N PHE A 176 12.10 -57.83 29.27
CA PHE A 176 11.46 -56.56 28.99
C PHE A 176 11.15 -56.46 27.50
N ILE A 177 9.90 -56.11 27.17
CA ILE A 177 9.51 -55.71 25.80
C ILE A 177 9.55 -54.22 25.73
N VAL A 178 10.41 -53.70 24.87
CA VAL A 178 10.60 -52.27 24.63
C VAL A 178 9.99 -51.93 23.27
N CYS A 179 8.93 -51.14 23.30
CA CYS A 179 8.27 -50.58 22.10
C CYS A 179 8.72 -49.14 21.89
N LEU A 180 9.20 -48.81 20.69
CA LEU A 180 9.66 -47.48 20.38
C LEU A 180 9.05 -47.03 19.05
N ARG A 181 8.32 -45.92 19.11
CA ARG A 181 7.66 -45.28 17.95
C ARG A 181 8.42 -44.06 17.57
N ASP A 182 8.94 -44.02 16.32
CA ASP A 182 9.55 -42.82 15.73
C ASP A 182 8.46 -41.77 15.50
N THR A 183 8.58 -40.61 16.16
CA THR A 183 7.64 -39.50 16.09
C THR A 183 8.21 -38.31 15.32
N THR A 184 9.38 -38.49 14.69
CA THR A 184 10.12 -37.39 14.01
C THR A 184 9.30 -36.72 12.95
N ASP A 185 8.63 -37.48 12.07
CA ASP A 185 7.85 -36.92 10.95
C ASP A 185 6.60 -36.19 11.45
N ARG A 186 5.93 -36.74 12.52
CA ARG A 186 4.80 -36.05 13.15
C ARG A 186 5.23 -34.72 13.77
N LYS A 187 6.30 -34.72 14.57
CA LYS A 187 6.81 -33.50 15.22
C LYS A 187 7.30 -32.48 14.18
N ARG A 188 7.93 -32.91 13.08
CA ARG A 188 8.34 -32.03 11.98
C ARG A 188 7.12 -31.40 11.29
N ALA A 189 6.08 -32.16 11.01
CA ALA A 189 4.86 -31.64 10.41
C ALA A 189 4.16 -30.62 11.31
N GLU A 190 4.02 -30.93 12.61
CA GLU A 190 3.45 -30.03 13.60
C GLU A 190 4.28 -28.74 13.74
N ALA A 191 5.61 -28.87 13.79
CA ALA A 191 6.52 -27.71 13.83
C ALA A 191 6.41 -26.85 12.56
N ALA A 192 6.35 -27.47 11.38
CA ALA A 192 6.19 -26.76 10.11
C ALA A 192 4.85 -26.02 10.04
N ILE A 193 3.76 -26.62 10.53
CA ILE A 193 2.45 -25.95 10.63
C ILE A 193 2.54 -24.76 11.56
N ARG A 194 3.08 -24.93 12.78
CA ARG A 194 3.24 -23.84 13.76
C ARG A 194 4.11 -22.70 13.21
N GLU A 195 5.22 -23.05 12.55
CA GLU A 195 6.10 -22.06 11.94
C GLU A 195 5.37 -21.30 10.82
N SER A 196 4.62 -22.01 9.98
CA SER A 196 3.81 -21.40 8.92
C SER A 196 2.73 -20.47 9.49
N GLU A 197 2.01 -20.90 10.51
CA GLU A 197 1.01 -20.09 11.21
C GLU A 197 1.64 -18.85 11.87
N ALA A 198 2.77 -19.00 12.55
CA ALA A 198 3.49 -17.88 13.17
C ALA A 198 3.97 -16.88 12.13
N ARG A 199 4.51 -17.37 11.01
CA ARG A 199 4.94 -16.54 9.87
C ARG A 199 3.76 -15.78 9.27
N TYR A 200 2.65 -16.47 9.03
CA TYR A 200 1.44 -15.85 8.48
C TYR A 200 0.89 -14.78 9.43
N ARG A 201 0.80 -15.08 10.72
CA ARG A 201 0.36 -14.12 11.75
C ARG A 201 1.25 -12.88 11.79
N THR A 202 2.56 -13.06 11.72
CA THR A 202 3.53 -11.95 11.69
C THR A 202 3.36 -11.08 10.45
N LEU A 203 3.13 -11.68 9.28
CA LEU A 203 2.90 -10.94 8.03
C LEU A 203 1.61 -10.13 8.07
N VAL A 204 0.53 -10.68 8.62
CA VAL A 204 -0.76 -9.99 8.73
C VAL A 204 -0.70 -8.88 9.79
N GLU A 205 -0.13 -9.15 10.96
CA GLU A 205 -0.04 -8.15 12.05
C GLU A 205 0.84 -6.96 11.68
N ASN A 206 1.90 -7.16 10.91
CA ASN A 206 2.80 -6.07 10.48
C ASN A 206 2.50 -5.54 9.06
N ALA A 207 1.40 -5.96 8.45
CA ALA A 207 1.00 -5.40 7.15
C ALA A 207 0.75 -3.88 7.26
N PRO A 208 1.19 -3.08 6.29
CA PRO A 208 0.95 -1.63 6.29
C PRO A 208 -0.53 -1.28 6.10
N GLU A 209 -1.31 -2.19 5.57
CA GLU A 209 -2.75 -2.05 5.38
C GLU A 209 -3.52 -2.39 6.66
N ALA A 210 -4.63 -1.71 6.90
CA ALA A 210 -5.59 -2.14 7.91
C ALA A 210 -6.32 -3.38 7.39
N ILE A 211 -6.10 -4.54 8.05
CA ILE A 211 -6.71 -5.82 7.66
C ILE A 211 -7.77 -6.19 8.69
N VAL A 212 -8.95 -6.52 8.18
CA VAL A 212 -10.08 -7.03 8.97
C VAL A 212 -10.64 -8.28 8.31
N VAL A 213 -11.18 -9.20 9.10
CA VAL A 213 -11.94 -10.35 8.61
C VAL A 213 -13.39 -10.22 9.06
N LEU A 214 -14.29 -10.17 8.12
CA LEU A 214 -15.73 -10.08 8.34
C LEU A 214 -16.37 -11.46 8.28
N ASP A 215 -17.10 -11.83 9.30
CA ASP A 215 -18.12 -12.88 9.21
C ASP A 215 -19.40 -12.26 8.67
N VAL A 216 -19.74 -12.62 7.42
CA VAL A 216 -20.89 -12.03 6.71
C VAL A 216 -22.21 -12.44 7.35
N ASP A 217 -22.29 -13.62 7.94
CA ASP A 217 -23.50 -14.14 8.58
C ASP A 217 -23.74 -13.47 9.93
N ALA A 218 -22.68 -13.23 10.69
CA ALA A 218 -22.73 -12.52 11.95
C ALA A 218 -22.77 -10.98 11.78
N GLY A 219 -22.42 -10.46 10.59
CA GLY A 219 -22.37 -9.02 10.30
C GLY A 219 -21.30 -8.23 11.06
N ARG A 220 -20.30 -8.91 11.62
CA ARG A 220 -19.24 -8.31 12.46
C ARG A 220 -17.87 -8.83 12.10
N PHE A 221 -16.85 -8.08 12.49
CA PHE A 221 -15.47 -8.52 12.33
C PHE A 221 -15.11 -9.60 13.35
N VAL A 222 -14.37 -10.62 12.91
CA VAL A 222 -13.89 -11.74 13.75
C VAL A 222 -12.39 -11.68 13.96
N GLU A 223 -11.64 -11.04 13.05
CA GLU A 223 -10.20 -10.81 13.18
C GLU A 223 -9.85 -9.42 12.67
N CYS A 224 -8.78 -8.84 13.22
CA CYS A 224 -8.17 -7.61 12.74
C CYS A 224 -6.69 -7.57 13.12
N ASN A 225 -5.87 -6.90 12.30
CA ASN A 225 -4.47 -6.65 12.63
C ASN A 225 -4.31 -5.37 13.47
N GLU A 226 -3.11 -5.16 14.00
CA GLU A 226 -2.80 -4.00 14.84
C GLU A 226 -2.91 -2.67 14.07
N ASN A 227 -2.67 -2.70 12.76
CA ASN A 227 -2.82 -1.50 11.93
C ASN A 227 -4.30 -1.09 11.78
N ALA A 228 -5.25 -2.03 11.74
CA ALA A 228 -6.68 -1.72 11.73
C ALA A 228 -7.12 -1.04 13.05
N VAL A 229 -6.60 -1.50 14.19
CA VAL A 229 -6.84 -0.89 15.51
C VAL A 229 -6.38 0.57 15.52
N ARG A 230 -5.17 0.83 15.03
CA ARG A 230 -4.62 2.20 14.95
C ARG A 230 -5.35 3.07 13.93
N PHE A 231 -5.68 2.50 12.78
CA PHE A 231 -6.37 3.19 11.69
C PHE A 231 -7.75 3.69 12.10
N PHE A 232 -8.57 2.83 12.71
CA PHE A 232 -9.91 3.21 13.18
C PHE A 232 -9.90 3.90 14.55
N LYS A 233 -8.75 3.98 15.22
CA LYS A 233 -8.60 4.54 16.58
C LYS A 233 -9.55 3.87 17.58
N MET A 234 -9.78 2.56 17.44
CA MET A 234 -10.65 1.74 18.28
C MET A 234 -9.83 0.68 19.01
N SER A 235 -10.27 0.24 20.20
CA SER A 235 -9.71 -0.97 20.80
C SER A 235 -10.07 -2.19 19.94
N ARG A 236 -9.22 -3.21 19.95
CA ARG A 236 -9.45 -4.48 19.23
C ARG A 236 -10.82 -5.07 19.55
N GLU A 237 -11.20 -5.08 20.82
CA GLU A 237 -12.51 -5.58 21.28
C GLU A 237 -13.69 -4.82 20.66
N LYS A 238 -13.59 -3.49 20.63
CA LYS A 238 -14.62 -2.64 20.03
C LYS A 238 -14.70 -2.84 18.51
N LEU A 239 -13.56 -2.96 17.85
CA LEU A 239 -13.51 -3.20 16.41
C LEU A 239 -14.10 -4.56 16.05
N LEU A 240 -13.80 -5.63 16.82
CA LEU A 240 -14.38 -6.96 16.63
C LEU A 240 -15.89 -7.04 16.95
N ALA A 241 -16.39 -6.13 17.78
CA ALA A 241 -17.82 -6.01 18.04
C ALA A 241 -18.56 -5.20 16.95
N SER A 242 -17.83 -4.55 16.06
CA SER A 242 -18.37 -3.69 14.99
C SER A 242 -18.42 -4.44 13.66
N GLY A 243 -19.17 -3.90 12.71
CA GLY A 243 -19.19 -4.34 11.32
C GLY A 243 -18.88 -3.19 10.35
N PRO A 244 -19.05 -3.40 9.04
CA PRO A 244 -18.76 -2.39 8.03
C PRO A 244 -19.57 -1.09 8.17
N ALA A 245 -20.80 -1.17 8.72
CA ALA A 245 -21.66 -0.01 8.89
C ALA A 245 -21.12 0.96 9.95
N GLU A 246 -20.58 0.43 11.06
CA GLU A 246 -20.09 1.23 12.19
C GLU A 246 -18.78 1.97 11.89
N ILE A 247 -18.02 1.49 10.90
CA ILE A 247 -16.76 2.11 10.46
C ILE A 247 -16.92 2.90 9.16
N SER A 248 -18.16 3.22 8.77
CA SER A 248 -18.46 3.98 7.55
C SER A 248 -19.40 5.16 7.88
N PRO A 249 -19.32 6.28 7.15
CA PRO A 249 -20.34 7.32 7.23
C PRO A 249 -21.69 6.78 6.73
N PRO A 250 -22.84 7.38 7.09
CA PRO A 250 -24.15 6.95 6.61
C PRO A 250 -24.25 6.93 5.08
N GLU A 251 -23.65 7.93 4.44
CA GLU A 251 -23.61 8.10 2.98
C GLU A 251 -22.17 8.25 2.51
N GLN A 252 -21.87 7.69 1.33
CA GLN A 252 -20.60 7.87 0.64
C GLN A 252 -20.57 9.21 -0.11
N PRO A 253 -19.38 9.72 -0.50
CA PRO A 253 -19.25 11.00 -1.20
C PRO A 253 -20.02 11.10 -2.52
N ASP A 254 -20.39 9.98 -3.13
CA ASP A 254 -21.23 9.90 -4.35
C ASP A 254 -22.74 9.97 -4.06
N GLY A 255 -23.14 10.09 -2.78
CA GLY A 255 -24.51 10.14 -2.30
C GLY A 255 -25.17 8.78 -2.10
N GLY A 256 -24.44 7.69 -2.33
CA GLY A 256 -24.96 6.35 -2.09
C GLY A 256 -24.98 5.96 -0.61
N PRO A 257 -26.03 5.28 -0.10
CA PRO A 257 -26.08 4.81 1.27
C PRO A 257 -25.03 3.72 1.49
N SER A 258 -24.16 3.89 2.50
CA SER A 258 -23.04 2.97 2.77
C SER A 258 -23.49 1.51 2.94
N THR A 259 -24.59 1.27 3.65
CA THR A 259 -25.11 -0.09 3.91
C THR A 259 -25.61 -0.80 2.65
N GLY A 260 -26.19 -0.09 1.69
CA GLY A 260 -26.70 -0.66 0.43
C GLY A 260 -25.58 -0.99 -0.55
N VAL A 261 -24.65 -0.05 -0.72
CA VAL A 261 -23.55 -0.17 -1.69
C VAL A 261 -22.54 -1.23 -1.23
N SER A 262 -22.20 -1.27 0.07
CA SER A 262 -21.25 -2.25 0.62
C SER A 262 -21.71 -3.70 0.41
N ARG A 263 -23.02 -3.95 0.49
CA ARG A 263 -23.59 -5.29 0.29
C ARG A 263 -23.27 -5.83 -1.10
N GLY A 264 -23.36 -5.01 -2.14
CA GLY A 264 -23.03 -5.41 -3.51
C GLY A 264 -21.57 -5.86 -3.66
N PHE A 265 -20.63 -5.20 -2.98
CA PHE A 265 -19.22 -5.61 -3.00
C PHE A 265 -18.99 -6.90 -2.21
N LEU A 266 -19.70 -7.09 -1.09
CA LEU A 266 -19.63 -8.33 -0.30
C LEU A 266 -20.17 -9.52 -1.10
N ASP A 267 -21.28 -9.37 -1.80
CA ASP A 267 -21.87 -10.43 -2.64
C ASP A 267 -20.93 -10.84 -3.78
N ARG A 268 -20.27 -9.87 -4.42
CA ARG A 268 -19.25 -10.15 -5.45
C ARG A 268 -18.05 -10.90 -4.87
N ALA A 269 -17.58 -10.51 -3.67
CA ALA A 269 -16.49 -11.20 -3.01
C ALA A 269 -16.87 -12.65 -2.65
N LEU A 270 -18.10 -12.89 -2.17
CA LEU A 270 -18.62 -14.24 -1.89
C LEU A 270 -18.74 -15.10 -3.15
N ALA A 271 -19.03 -14.49 -4.30
CA ALA A 271 -19.07 -15.16 -5.60
C ALA A 271 -17.66 -15.55 -6.11
N GLY A 272 -16.59 -15.16 -5.41
CA GLY A 272 -15.21 -15.50 -5.76
C GLY A 272 -14.47 -14.40 -6.54
N GLU A 273 -15.10 -13.23 -6.73
CA GLU A 273 -14.41 -12.05 -7.23
C GLU A 273 -13.49 -11.45 -6.13
N ALA A 274 -12.56 -10.58 -6.53
CA ALA A 274 -11.74 -9.80 -5.60
C ALA A 274 -11.94 -8.31 -5.86
N PRO A 275 -13.14 -7.74 -5.54
CA PRO A 275 -13.43 -6.36 -5.83
C PRO A 275 -12.46 -5.43 -5.10
N CYS A 276 -11.98 -4.42 -5.86
CA CYS A 276 -11.17 -3.32 -5.37
C CYS A 276 -11.90 -2.03 -5.73
N PHE A 277 -12.15 -1.17 -4.73
CA PHE A 277 -12.95 0.05 -4.91
C PHE A 277 -12.54 1.12 -3.90
N GLU A 278 -12.82 2.36 -4.23
CA GLU A 278 -12.66 3.47 -3.29
C GLU A 278 -13.86 3.55 -2.34
N TRP A 279 -13.56 3.82 -1.07
CA TRP A 279 -14.56 3.87 -0.01
C TRP A 279 -14.17 4.87 1.05
N THR A 280 -15.12 5.60 1.60
CA THR A 280 -14.87 6.44 2.76
C THR A 280 -15.20 5.66 4.02
N HIS A 281 -14.20 5.49 4.88
CA HIS A 281 -14.38 5.00 6.23
C HIS A 281 -14.43 6.17 7.23
N ARG A 282 -14.96 5.89 8.43
CA ARG A 282 -15.01 6.85 9.53
C ARG A 282 -14.35 6.26 10.76
N ASP A 283 -13.38 6.98 11.34
CA ASP A 283 -12.73 6.56 12.57
C ASP A 283 -13.59 6.90 13.81
N SER A 284 -13.14 6.45 15.00
CA SER A 284 -13.86 6.68 16.25
C SER A 284 -13.92 8.15 16.68
N SER A 285 -13.12 9.02 16.11
CA SER A 285 -13.16 10.47 16.34
C SER A 285 -14.16 11.18 15.42
N GLY A 286 -14.82 10.44 14.51
CA GLY A 286 -15.74 11.00 13.53
C GLY A 286 -15.06 11.53 12.27
N GLN A 287 -13.77 11.30 12.09
CA GLN A 287 -13.02 11.73 10.91
C GLN A 287 -13.28 10.79 9.75
N ASP A 288 -13.69 11.35 8.61
CA ASP A 288 -13.83 10.62 7.35
C ASP A 288 -12.47 10.45 6.69
N ILE A 289 -12.16 9.21 6.26
CA ILE A 289 -10.89 8.81 5.69
C ILE A 289 -11.17 8.13 4.34
N PRO A 290 -10.74 8.70 3.21
CA PRO A 290 -10.86 8.04 1.92
C PRO A 290 -9.89 6.86 1.85
N CYS A 291 -10.40 5.70 1.46
CA CYS A 291 -9.68 4.44 1.44
C CYS A 291 -9.82 3.73 0.11
N GLU A 292 -8.85 2.90 -0.22
CA GLU A 292 -9.00 1.82 -1.19
C GLU A 292 -9.25 0.52 -0.42
N VAL A 293 -10.36 -0.14 -0.71
CA VAL A 293 -10.78 -1.38 -0.07
C VAL A 293 -10.70 -2.52 -1.05
N ARG A 294 -10.02 -3.59 -0.67
CA ARG A 294 -9.99 -4.85 -1.43
C ARG A 294 -10.61 -5.96 -0.58
N LEU A 295 -11.59 -6.66 -1.14
CA LEU A 295 -12.27 -7.76 -0.50
C LEU A 295 -11.84 -9.08 -1.13
N VAL A 296 -11.57 -10.09 -0.28
CA VAL A 296 -11.20 -11.45 -0.72
C VAL A 296 -11.92 -12.46 0.16
N ARG A 297 -12.62 -13.41 -0.45
CA ARG A 297 -13.23 -14.53 0.27
C ARG A 297 -12.14 -15.42 0.86
N LEU A 298 -12.27 -15.76 2.13
CA LEU A 298 -11.41 -16.75 2.79
C LEU A 298 -12.03 -18.16 2.71
N PRO A 299 -11.20 -19.20 2.53
CA PRO A 299 -11.68 -20.57 2.59
C PRO A 299 -12.14 -20.90 4.01
N SER A 300 -13.38 -21.34 4.15
CA SER A 300 -13.95 -21.85 5.39
C SER A 300 -15.06 -22.83 5.05
N SER A 301 -15.18 -23.91 5.82
CA SER A 301 -16.22 -24.94 5.66
C SER A 301 -17.52 -24.60 6.40
N SER A 302 -17.47 -23.69 7.37
CA SER A 302 -18.59 -23.43 8.29
C SER A 302 -19.07 -21.97 8.30
N GLN A 303 -18.31 -21.02 7.77
CA GLN A 303 -18.61 -19.59 7.84
C GLN A 303 -18.34 -18.90 6.49
N ARG A 304 -19.04 -17.82 6.20
CA ARG A 304 -18.79 -16.96 5.05
C ARG A 304 -17.86 -15.81 5.46
N LEU A 305 -16.55 -16.06 5.35
CA LEU A 305 -15.54 -15.11 5.76
C LEU A 305 -15.00 -14.31 4.58
N ILE A 306 -14.88 -12.99 4.77
CA ILE A 306 -14.27 -12.07 3.81
C ILE A 306 -13.16 -11.30 4.51
N ARG A 307 -11.95 -11.33 3.94
CA ARG A 307 -10.86 -10.43 4.33
C ARG A 307 -11.02 -9.10 3.59
N GLY A 308 -11.09 -8.01 4.35
CA GLY A 308 -10.96 -6.66 3.87
C GLY A 308 -9.53 -6.14 4.12
N SER A 309 -8.86 -5.67 3.07
CA SER A 309 -7.63 -4.89 3.16
C SER A 309 -7.97 -3.45 2.85
N ILE A 310 -7.65 -2.53 3.76
CA ILE A 310 -8.04 -1.12 3.72
C ILE A 310 -6.77 -0.29 3.72
N THR A 311 -6.58 0.48 2.67
CA THR A 311 -5.42 1.37 2.48
C THR A 311 -5.90 2.82 2.51
N ASP A 312 -5.28 3.66 3.35
CA ASP A 312 -5.51 5.09 3.36
C ASP A 312 -4.99 5.71 2.05
N ILE A 313 -5.89 6.36 1.30
CA ILE A 313 -5.54 7.06 0.06
C ILE A 313 -5.65 8.59 0.19
N THR A 314 -5.67 9.11 1.42
CA THR A 314 -5.81 10.55 1.68
C THR A 314 -4.73 11.35 0.96
N GLU A 315 -3.47 10.92 1.04
CA GLU A 315 -2.36 11.64 0.39
C GLU A 315 -2.45 11.52 -1.15
N ARG A 316 -2.85 10.35 -1.68
CA ARG A 316 -3.11 10.18 -3.11
C ARG A 316 -4.21 11.11 -3.60
N LYS A 317 -5.35 11.16 -2.92
CA LYS A 317 -6.48 12.04 -3.25
C LYS A 317 -6.12 13.52 -3.19
N ARG A 318 -5.34 13.91 -2.18
CA ARG A 318 -4.83 15.28 -2.08
C ARG A 318 -3.92 15.64 -3.25
N ALA A 319 -3.00 14.75 -3.61
CA ALA A 319 -2.11 14.96 -4.76
C ALA A 319 -2.90 15.07 -6.08
N GLU A 320 -3.91 14.22 -6.28
CA GLU A 320 -4.81 14.28 -7.43
C GLU A 320 -5.58 15.63 -7.49
N LEU A 321 -6.17 16.05 -6.37
CA LEU A 321 -6.88 17.33 -6.28
C LEU A 321 -5.96 18.53 -6.55
N LEU A 322 -4.73 18.48 -6.03
CA LEU A 322 -3.75 19.52 -6.27
C LEU A 322 -3.34 19.57 -7.74
N ALA A 323 -3.03 18.44 -8.35
CA ALA A 323 -2.67 18.36 -9.76
C ALA A 323 -3.81 18.84 -10.68
N MET A 324 -5.06 18.49 -10.37
CA MET A 324 -6.23 19.00 -11.08
C MET A 324 -6.37 20.52 -10.92
N GLY A 325 -6.14 21.03 -9.70
CA GLY A 325 -6.14 22.47 -9.42
C GLY A 325 -5.05 23.21 -10.18
N GLU A 326 -3.81 22.72 -10.13
CA GLU A 326 -2.65 23.27 -10.86
C GLU A 326 -2.91 23.32 -12.37
N ARG A 327 -3.43 22.23 -12.93
CA ARG A 327 -3.78 22.16 -14.35
C ARG A 327 -4.82 23.22 -14.74
N ARG A 328 -5.89 23.34 -13.94
CA ARG A 328 -6.95 24.34 -14.19
C ARG A 328 -6.43 25.77 -14.12
N VAL A 329 -5.55 26.05 -13.16
CA VAL A 329 -4.89 27.36 -13.03
C VAL A 329 -3.98 27.61 -14.24
N PHE A 330 -3.20 26.63 -14.66
CA PHE A 330 -2.31 26.76 -15.82
C PHE A 330 -3.09 27.01 -17.12
N GLU A 331 -4.20 26.30 -17.34
CA GLU A 331 -5.10 26.53 -18.48
C GLU A 331 -5.66 27.97 -18.49
N ARG A 332 -5.92 28.57 -17.31
CA ARG A 332 -6.33 29.98 -17.20
C ARG A 332 -5.18 30.94 -17.45
N ILE A 333 -3.99 30.64 -16.91
CA ILE A 333 -2.79 31.46 -17.17
C ILE A 333 -2.47 31.52 -18.67
N THR A 334 -2.63 30.44 -19.42
CA THR A 334 -2.34 30.39 -20.85
C THR A 334 -3.49 30.90 -21.75
N GLY A 335 -4.68 31.04 -21.17
CA GLY A 335 -5.88 31.54 -21.86
C GLY A 335 -6.03 33.07 -21.82
N THR A 336 -7.24 33.52 -22.13
CA THR A 336 -7.64 34.96 -22.15
C THR A 336 -8.42 35.34 -20.88
N VAL A 337 -8.23 34.62 -19.79
CA VAL A 337 -8.94 34.83 -18.53
C VAL A 337 -8.27 35.96 -17.74
N GLU A 338 -9.07 36.83 -17.16
CA GLU A 338 -8.57 37.95 -16.34
C GLU A 338 -7.85 37.47 -15.08
N LEU A 339 -6.86 38.21 -14.60
CA LEU A 339 -6.05 37.89 -13.44
C LEU A 339 -6.89 37.58 -12.18
N PRO A 340 -7.92 38.35 -11.79
CA PRO A 340 -8.72 38.06 -10.59
C PRO A 340 -9.38 36.66 -10.62
N GLU A 341 -9.88 36.23 -11.77
CA GLU A 341 -10.49 34.92 -11.96
C GLU A 341 -9.45 33.78 -11.92
N THR A 342 -8.24 34.06 -12.41
CA THR A 342 -7.12 33.12 -12.31
C THR A 342 -6.66 32.94 -10.85
N LEU A 343 -6.55 34.03 -10.10
CA LEU A 343 -6.21 34.00 -8.67
C LEU A 343 -7.31 33.36 -7.82
N GLU A 344 -8.59 33.55 -8.18
CA GLU A 344 -9.70 32.85 -7.53
C GLU A 344 -9.60 31.31 -7.75
N ALA A 345 -9.20 30.87 -8.94
CA ALA A 345 -8.99 29.44 -9.18
C ALA A 345 -7.84 28.85 -8.32
N ILE A 346 -6.82 29.66 -7.98
CA ILE A 346 -5.78 29.27 -7.02
C ILE A 346 -6.36 29.13 -5.63
N ALA A 347 -7.19 30.08 -5.19
CA ALA A 347 -7.86 30.01 -3.90
C ALA A 347 -8.77 28.77 -3.80
N GLU A 348 -9.58 28.50 -4.83
CA GLU A 348 -10.42 27.31 -4.90
C GLU A 348 -9.60 26.00 -4.91
N ALA A 349 -8.43 25.97 -5.54
CA ALA A 349 -7.55 24.81 -5.53
C ALA A 349 -7.02 24.53 -4.11
N ALA A 350 -6.60 25.57 -3.39
CA ALA A 350 -6.18 25.48 -1.99
C ALA A 350 -7.28 24.90 -1.10
N GLU A 351 -8.49 25.41 -1.24
CA GLU A 351 -9.66 25.04 -0.43
C GLU A 351 -10.15 23.62 -0.71
N ARG A 352 -10.00 23.12 -1.95
CA ARG A 352 -10.28 21.71 -2.29
C ARG A 352 -9.29 20.75 -1.66
N VAL A 353 -8.01 21.11 -1.65
CA VAL A 353 -6.95 20.29 -1.02
C VAL A 353 -7.03 20.35 0.50
N THR A 354 -7.48 21.47 1.05
CA THR A 354 -7.63 21.71 2.49
C THR A 354 -9.05 22.25 2.79
N PRO A 355 -10.06 21.38 2.89
CA PRO A 355 -11.47 21.78 2.96
C PRO A 355 -11.84 22.66 4.16
N ASP A 356 -11.09 22.57 5.25
CA ASP A 356 -11.24 23.37 6.48
C ASP A 356 -10.54 24.73 6.42
N ALA A 357 -9.81 25.00 5.33
CA ALA A 357 -9.20 26.30 5.09
C ALA A 357 -10.11 27.22 4.25
N LEU A 358 -9.99 28.52 4.50
CA LEU A 358 -10.41 29.58 3.61
C LEU A 358 -9.16 30.22 3.02
N CYS A 359 -9.11 30.37 1.70
CA CYS A 359 -7.94 30.92 1.03
C CYS A 359 -8.19 32.37 0.60
N ALA A 360 -7.18 33.23 0.70
CA ALA A 360 -7.15 34.54 0.08
C ALA A 360 -5.86 34.76 -0.68
N VAL A 361 -5.98 35.47 -1.80
CA VAL A 361 -4.83 36.02 -2.53
C VAL A 361 -4.92 37.53 -2.50
N ASN A 362 -3.84 38.16 -2.05
CA ASN A 362 -3.73 39.62 -1.95
C ASN A 362 -2.60 40.09 -2.89
N LEU A 363 -2.84 41.19 -3.59
CA LEU A 363 -1.80 41.88 -4.38
C LEU A 363 -1.16 42.97 -3.52
N TYR A 364 0.13 43.16 -3.71
CA TYR A 364 0.91 44.19 -3.04
C TYR A 364 1.16 45.36 -3.99
N ASP A 365 0.71 46.55 -3.60
CA ASP A 365 1.11 47.81 -4.25
C ASP A 365 2.32 48.38 -3.50
N ALA A 366 3.46 48.40 -4.21
CA ALA A 366 4.70 48.91 -3.64
C ALA A 366 4.74 50.45 -3.58
N THR A 367 3.85 51.14 -4.29
CA THR A 367 3.78 52.61 -4.30
C THR A 367 3.08 53.13 -3.06
N ASP A 368 1.94 52.51 -2.73
CA ASP A 368 1.11 52.89 -1.60
C ASP A 368 1.43 52.06 -0.33
N GLU A 369 2.31 51.07 -0.47
CA GLU A 369 2.67 50.09 0.58
C GLU A 369 1.45 49.38 1.19
N VAL A 370 0.47 49.02 0.36
CA VAL A 370 -0.75 48.33 0.78
C VAL A 370 -0.93 46.96 0.15
N LEU A 371 -1.62 46.09 0.85
CA LEU A 371 -2.12 44.82 0.35
C LEU A 371 -3.63 44.93 0.11
N SER A 372 -4.07 44.50 -1.07
CA SER A 372 -5.49 44.45 -1.43
C SER A 372 -5.91 43.04 -1.80
N GLN A 373 -6.99 42.53 -1.19
CA GLN A 373 -7.54 41.22 -1.50
C GLN A 373 -8.17 41.22 -2.90
N VAL A 374 -7.75 40.28 -3.74
CA VAL A 374 -8.27 40.12 -5.10
C VAL A 374 -8.97 38.78 -5.34
N ALA A 375 -8.70 37.78 -4.49
CA ALA A 375 -9.34 36.47 -4.57
C ALA A 375 -9.61 35.91 -3.16
N GLY A 376 -10.55 34.94 -3.06
CA GLY A 376 -10.97 34.34 -1.79
C GLY A 376 -12.44 34.64 -1.46
N ARG A 377 -13.34 34.27 -2.36
CA ARG A 377 -14.79 34.54 -2.24
C ARG A 377 -15.44 33.87 -1.04
N ARG A 378 -14.88 32.77 -0.50
CA ARG A 378 -15.39 32.06 0.67
C ARG A 378 -15.15 32.79 2.00
N LEU A 379 -14.21 33.73 2.04
CA LEU A 379 -14.04 34.57 3.24
C LEU A 379 -15.31 35.40 3.50
N PRO A 380 -15.71 35.57 4.79
CA PRO A 380 -16.87 36.39 5.16
C PRO A 380 -16.77 37.81 4.58
N GLN A 381 -17.87 38.33 4.01
CA GLN A 381 -17.87 39.60 3.29
C GLN A 381 -17.41 40.78 4.17
N HIS A 382 -17.80 40.81 5.43
CA HIS A 382 -17.38 41.87 6.36
C HIS A 382 -15.85 41.84 6.58
N PHE A 383 -15.21 40.65 6.57
CA PHE A 383 -13.77 40.55 6.71
C PHE A 383 -13.05 40.91 5.42
N ARG A 384 -13.61 40.54 4.25
CA ARG A 384 -13.06 40.94 2.95
C ARG A 384 -12.95 42.44 2.77
N ARG A 385 -13.96 43.19 3.29
CA ARG A 385 -13.90 44.66 3.28
C ARG A 385 -12.72 45.23 4.09
N VAL A 386 -12.35 44.57 5.17
CA VAL A 386 -11.17 44.96 5.98
C VAL A 386 -9.87 44.70 5.18
N LEU A 387 -9.88 43.73 4.28
CA LEU A 387 -8.73 43.35 3.45
C LEU A 387 -8.63 44.14 2.14
N GLU A 388 -9.53 45.09 1.86
CA GLU A 388 -9.51 45.90 0.63
C GLU A 388 -8.25 46.76 0.52
N ALA A 389 -7.74 47.27 1.66
CA ALA A 389 -6.51 48.05 1.73
C ALA A 389 -5.86 47.90 3.11
N VAL A 390 -4.95 46.98 3.24
CA VAL A 390 -4.22 46.70 4.50
C VAL A 390 -2.80 47.26 4.37
N PRO A 391 -2.42 48.25 5.19
CA PRO A 391 -1.05 48.77 5.19
C PRO A 391 -0.04 47.69 5.55
N VAL A 392 1.09 47.65 4.84
CA VAL A 392 2.18 46.72 5.16
C VAL A 392 2.80 47.08 6.49
N GLY A 393 2.95 46.08 7.38
CA GLY A 393 3.48 46.30 8.70
C GLY A 393 3.42 45.03 9.57
N ALA A 394 4.12 45.09 10.70
CA ALA A 394 4.27 43.92 11.56
C ALA A 394 3.04 43.60 12.42
N ARG A 395 2.00 44.47 12.51
CA ARG A 395 0.84 44.29 13.38
C ARG A 395 -0.49 44.16 12.65
N ASN A 396 -0.45 44.25 11.33
CA ASN A 396 -1.63 44.26 10.43
C ASN A 396 -1.96 42.87 9.85
N GLY A 397 -1.79 41.81 10.67
CA GLY A 397 -2.09 40.43 10.32
C GLY A 397 -0.96 39.73 9.59
N SER A 398 -1.14 38.42 9.36
CA SER A 398 -0.09 37.55 8.79
C SER A 398 0.34 37.95 7.38
N CYS A 399 -0.60 38.47 6.56
CA CYS A 399 -0.30 38.88 5.16
C CYS A 399 0.61 40.10 5.13
N ALA A 400 0.26 41.16 5.83
CA ALA A 400 1.08 42.38 5.92
C ALA A 400 2.45 42.09 6.55
N ALA A 401 2.47 41.27 7.60
CA ALA A 401 3.71 40.83 8.23
C ALA A 401 4.59 39.99 7.28
N ALA A 402 3.99 39.15 6.42
CA ALA A 402 4.73 38.33 5.47
C ALA A 402 5.44 39.18 4.41
N VAL A 403 4.81 40.25 3.92
CA VAL A 403 5.44 41.24 3.03
C VAL A 403 6.54 42.00 3.77
N TYR A 404 6.23 42.55 4.95
CA TYR A 404 7.17 43.34 5.75
C TYR A 404 8.44 42.54 6.12
N LEU A 405 8.26 41.28 6.57
CA LEU A 405 9.36 40.42 6.97
C LEU A 405 9.99 39.66 5.78
N GLN A 406 9.42 39.78 4.60
CA GLN A 406 9.83 39.09 3.37
C GLN A 406 9.98 37.57 3.54
N ARG A 407 9.15 36.96 4.36
CA ARG A 407 9.14 35.51 4.62
C ARG A 407 7.76 35.02 4.95
N GLN A 408 7.60 33.71 4.91
CA GLN A 408 6.37 33.08 5.37
C GLN A 408 6.11 33.38 6.84
N VAL A 409 4.87 33.68 7.18
CA VAL A 409 4.38 33.95 8.52
C VAL A 409 3.29 32.95 8.88
N VAL A 410 3.48 32.28 10.01
CA VAL A 410 2.53 31.31 10.56
C VAL A 410 2.02 31.83 11.90
N VAL A 411 0.71 32.05 11.99
CA VAL A 411 0.03 32.38 13.24
C VAL A 411 -0.94 31.24 13.54
N ALA A 412 -0.57 30.41 14.51
CA ALA A 412 -1.36 29.25 14.90
C ALA A 412 -2.58 29.62 15.76
N GLU A 413 -2.54 30.79 16.43
CA GLU A 413 -3.66 31.30 17.24
C GLU A 413 -3.71 32.82 17.18
N ILE A 414 -4.67 33.37 16.42
CA ILE A 414 -4.85 34.81 16.18
C ILE A 414 -5.20 35.55 17.48
N SER A 415 -5.93 34.93 18.40
CA SER A 415 -6.42 35.59 19.62
C SER A 415 -5.31 36.14 20.51
N ARG A 416 -4.10 35.58 20.43
CA ARG A 416 -2.96 35.91 21.31
C ARG A 416 -1.77 36.47 20.58
N ASP A 417 -1.75 36.42 19.25
CA ASP A 417 -0.57 36.78 18.46
C ASP A 417 -0.47 38.30 18.26
N ALA A 418 0.72 38.86 18.50
CA ALA A 418 0.97 40.31 18.40
C ALA A 418 0.90 40.82 16.94
N LEU A 419 1.14 39.96 15.96
CA LEU A 419 1.05 40.30 14.52
C LEU A 419 -0.38 40.65 14.10
N TRP A 420 -1.39 40.30 14.91
CA TRP A 420 -2.81 40.53 14.66
C TRP A 420 -3.42 41.65 15.52
N GLU A 421 -2.61 42.49 16.15
CA GLU A 421 -3.10 43.49 17.10
C GLU A 421 -4.18 44.37 16.49
N GLU A 422 -3.99 44.89 15.28
CA GLU A 422 -4.93 45.80 14.60
C GLU A 422 -6.12 45.06 13.97
N LEU A 423 -5.93 43.86 13.45
CA LEU A 423 -6.97 43.09 12.75
C LEU A 423 -7.57 41.95 13.57
N ARG A 424 -7.18 41.79 14.83
CA ARG A 424 -7.66 40.72 15.73
C ARG A 424 -9.19 40.74 15.90
N GLY A 425 -9.76 41.90 16.20
CA GLY A 425 -11.19 42.03 16.37
C GLY A 425 -12.01 41.60 15.16
N PRO A 426 -11.77 42.17 13.99
CA PRO A 426 -12.40 41.76 12.74
C PRO A 426 -12.21 40.27 12.39
N ALA A 427 -11.01 39.72 12.57
CA ALA A 427 -10.74 38.31 12.29
C ALA A 427 -11.51 37.37 13.23
N LEU A 428 -11.51 37.65 14.53
CA LEU A 428 -12.25 36.86 15.51
C LEU A 428 -13.77 36.94 15.31
N SER A 429 -14.30 38.09 14.89
CA SER A 429 -15.73 38.27 14.54
C SER A 429 -16.11 37.47 13.29
N ALA A 430 -15.16 37.27 12.36
CA ALA A 430 -15.32 36.41 11.20
C ALA A 430 -15.13 34.90 11.52
N GLY A 431 -14.94 34.55 12.79
CA GLY A 431 -14.74 33.18 13.23
C GLY A 431 -13.34 32.62 12.97
N LEU A 432 -12.40 33.46 12.53
CA LEU A 432 -11.05 33.03 12.19
C LEU A 432 -10.19 32.89 13.45
N ARG A 433 -9.39 31.80 13.52
CA ARG A 433 -8.56 31.48 14.69
C ARG A 433 -7.08 31.28 14.36
N ALA A 434 -6.75 30.87 13.13
CA ALA A 434 -5.37 30.73 12.66
C ALA A 434 -5.24 31.31 11.25
N CYS A 435 -4.05 31.78 10.90
CA CYS A 435 -3.72 32.25 9.56
C CYS A 435 -2.26 31.99 9.21
N TRP A 436 -2.04 31.41 8.04
CA TRP A 436 -0.71 31.23 7.46
C TRP A 436 -0.62 32.02 6.17
N SER A 437 0.42 32.83 6.02
CA SER A 437 0.61 33.67 4.84
C SER A 437 2.00 33.46 4.26
N THR A 438 2.05 33.28 2.93
CA THR A 438 3.29 33.12 2.18
C THR A 438 3.38 34.21 1.12
N PRO A 439 4.51 34.96 1.03
CA PRO A 439 4.68 35.99 0.02
C PRO A 439 4.78 35.36 -1.39
N ILE A 440 4.10 35.97 -2.35
CA ILE A 440 4.22 35.69 -3.77
C ILE A 440 5.43 36.49 -4.27
N ARG A 441 6.36 35.80 -4.93
CA ARG A 441 7.57 36.43 -5.46
C ARG A 441 7.58 36.39 -6.98
N ALA A 442 8.05 37.48 -7.56
CA ALA A 442 8.42 37.54 -8.96
C ALA A 442 9.73 36.75 -9.21
N SER A 443 10.02 36.52 -10.47
CA SER A 443 11.26 35.87 -10.93
C SER A 443 12.54 36.60 -10.50
N ASP A 444 12.46 37.93 -10.35
CA ASP A 444 13.53 38.78 -9.85
C ASP A 444 13.61 38.91 -8.32
N GLY A 445 12.71 38.21 -7.60
CA GLY A 445 12.65 38.19 -6.15
C GLY A 445 11.78 39.25 -5.49
N ARG A 446 11.24 40.22 -6.23
CA ARG A 446 10.28 41.22 -5.72
C ARG A 446 9.03 40.54 -5.16
N ILE A 447 8.42 41.13 -4.16
CA ILE A 447 7.14 40.66 -3.64
C ILE A 447 6.02 41.26 -4.47
N LEU A 448 5.13 40.39 -4.97
CA LEU A 448 3.95 40.74 -5.75
C LEU A 448 2.65 40.72 -4.93
N GLY A 449 2.68 40.01 -3.80
CA GLY A 449 1.51 39.82 -2.97
C GLY A 449 1.67 38.71 -1.95
N THR A 450 0.56 38.13 -1.51
CA THR A 450 0.54 37.00 -0.58
C THR A 450 -0.57 36.01 -0.90
N VAL A 451 -0.33 34.71 -0.65
CA VAL A 451 -1.38 33.68 -0.50
C VAL A 451 -1.53 33.39 0.98
N ALA A 452 -2.76 33.40 1.47
CA ALA A 452 -3.07 33.14 2.87
C ALA A 452 -4.11 32.04 3.04
N LEU A 453 -3.90 31.18 4.02
CA LEU A 453 -4.87 30.19 4.48
C LEU A 453 -5.36 30.58 5.89
N TYR A 454 -6.67 30.66 6.06
CA TYR A 454 -7.34 30.96 7.32
C TYR A 454 -8.10 29.74 7.81
N PHE A 455 -8.18 29.57 9.15
CA PHE A 455 -8.86 28.45 9.78
C PHE A 455 -9.79 28.91 10.89
N HIS A 456 -10.89 28.20 11.10
CA HIS A 456 -11.86 28.46 12.18
C HIS A 456 -11.44 27.90 13.56
N HIS A 457 -10.31 27.21 13.64
CA HIS A 457 -9.74 26.67 14.88
C HIS A 457 -8.22 26.92 14.91
N PRO A 458 -7.62 26.97 16.11
CA PRO A 458 -6.17 27.06 16.23
C PRO A 458 -5.51 25.88 15.51
N ARG A 459 -4.50 26.16 14.67
CA ARG A 459 -3.83 25.14 13.84
C ARG A 459 -2.40 25.54 13.52
N SER A 460 -1.48 24.57 13.67
CA SER A 460 -0.11 24.68 13.16
C SER A 460 0.02 23.91 11.85
N PRO A 461 0.82 24.42 10.88
CA PRO A 461 1.02 23.74 9.60
C PRO A 461 1.87 22.48 9.76
N LEU A 462 1.53 21.48 8.96
CA LEU A 462 2.36 20.31 8.72
C LEU A 462 3.26 20.54 7.51
N ARG A 463 4.27 19.70 7.31
CA ARG A 463 5.19 19.79 6.15
C ARG A 463 4.48 19.93 4.81
N ARG A 464 3.43 19.15 4.61
CA ARG A 464 2.60 19.17 3.40
C ARG A 464 1.87 20.51 3.16
N ASP A 465 1.53 21.23 4.25
CA ASP A 465 0.85 22.53 4.13
C ASP A 465 1.84 23.59 3.60
N PHE A 466 3.12 23.50 3.97
CA PHE A 466 4.18 24.34 3.41
C PHE A 466 4.42 24.04 1.92
N GLU A 467 4.42 22.78 1.54
CA GLU A 467 4.57 22.36 0.14
C GLU A 467 3.41 22.87 -0.73
N LEU A 468 2.16 22.78 -0.22
CA LEU A 468 0.97 23.35 -0.88
C LEU A 468 1.13 24.86 -1.07
N MET A 469 1.45 25.61 -0.01
CA MET A 469 1.62 27.05 -0.07
C MET A 469 2.70 27.47 -1.07
N ALA A 470 3.83 26.75 -1.11
CA ALA A 470 4.92 27.04 -2.06
C ALA A 470 4.48 26.86 -3.51
N ARG A 471 3.71 25.82 -3.84
CA ARG A 471 3.19 25.59 -5.19
C ARG A 471 2.17 26.66 -5.60
N LEU A 472 1.24 27.00 -4.72
CA LEU A 472 0.21 28.00 -4.97
C LEU A 472 0.82 29.40 -5.20
N THR A 473 1.82 29.78 -4.39
CA THR A 473 2.51 31.07 -4.55
C THR A 473 3.33 31.14 -5.83
N ALA A 474 3.94 30.03 -6.27
CA ALA A 474 4.62 29.97 -7.56
C ALA A 474 3.67 30.20 -8.74
N LEU A 475 2.50 29.53 -8.74
CA LEU A 475 1.47 29.73 -9.76
C LEU A 475 0.92 31.16 -9.76
N ALA A 476 0.67 31.73 -8.58
CA ALA A 476 0.23 33.12 -8.46
C ALA A 476 1.29 34.08 -8.98
N GLY A 477 2.58 33.83 -8.72
CA GLY A 477 3.67 34.65 -9.25
C GLY A 477 3.69 34.66 -10.76
N ILE A 478 3.60 33.51 -11.41
CA ILE A 478 3.56 33.37 -12.88
C ILE A 478 2.36 34.13 -13.47
N ALA A 479 1.17 33.98 -12.85
CA ALA A 479 -0.04 34.66 -13.32
C ALA A 479 0.08 36.18 -13.24
N ILE A 480 0.60 36.71 -12.12
CA ILE A 480 0.75 38.16 -11.91
C ILE A 480 1.82 38.74 -12.82
N GLU A 481 3.01 38.09 -12.95
CA GLU A 481 4.08 38.57 -13.84
C GLU A 481 3.64 38.61 -15.33
N ARG A 482 2.89 37.60 -15.76
CA ARG A 482 2.32 37.58 -17.10
C ARG A 482 1.42 38.81 -17.35
N GLU A 483 0.42 39.04 -16.45
CA GLU A 483 -0.49 40.19 -16.61
C GLU A 483 0.26 41.53 -16.60
N GLN A 484 1.27 41.67 -15.71
CA GLN A 484 2.11 42.88 -15.67
C GLN A 484 2.89 43.07 -16.98
N SER A 485 3.43 42.00 -17.54
CA SER A 485 4.16 42.04 -18.82
C SER A 485 3.25 42.39 -20.00
N GLU A 486 2.06 41.78 -20.06
CA GLU A 486 1.06 42.09 -21.09
C GLU A 486 0.54 43.52 -20.95
N ALA A 487 0.30 43.99 -19.73
CA ALA A 487 -0.12 45.40 -19.49
C ALA A 487 0.99 46.39 -19.89
N ALA A 488 2.25 46.09 -19.55
CA ALA A 488 3.39 46.92 -19.94
C ALA A 488 3.54 46.99 -21.49
N LEU A 489 3.37 45.85 -22.17
CA LEU A 489 3.41 45.79 -23.63
C LEU A 489 2.27 46.61 -24.23
N ARG A 490 1.03 46.42 -23.77
CA ARG A 490 -0.15 47.20 -24.20
C ARG A 490 0.06 48.70 -24.01
N CYS A 491 0.61 49.11 -22.86
CA CYS A 491 0.90 50.51 -22.57
C CYS A 491 1.99 51.06 -23.50
N SER A 492 3.05 50.29 -23.76
CA SER A 492 4.12 50.66 -24.70
C SER A 492 3.61 50.80 -26.14
N GLU A 493 2.79 49.86 -26.60
CA GLU A 493 2.17 49.91 -27.93
C GLU A 493 1.23 51.09 -28.04
N ALA A 494 0.39 51.37 -27.05
CA ALA A 494 -0.50 52.52 -27.03
C ALA A 494 0.27 53.85 -27.07
N ARG A 495 1.38 53.92 -26.28
CA ARG A 495 2.27 55.09 -26.28
C ARG A 495 2.92 55.30 -27.66
N TYR A 496 3.47 54.19 -28.22
CA TYR A 496 4.07 54.25 -29.56
C TYR A 496 3.05 54.68 -30.60
N ARG A 497 1.85 54.11 -30.62
CA ARG A 497 0.77 54.47 -31.53
C ARG A 497 0.37 55.93 -31.36
N GLY A 498 0.19 56.40 -30.13
CA GLY A 498 -0.14 57.79 -29.85
C GLY A 498 0.93 58.77 -30.35
N LEU A 499 2.22 58.47 -30.15
CA LEU A 499 3.32 59.26 -30.71
C LEU A 499 3.29 59.29 -32.26
N PHE A 500 3.14 58.10 -32.85
CA PHE A 500 3.15 57.97 -34.34
C PHE A 500 1.97 58.67 -34.98
N GLU A 501 0.77 58.58 -34.37
CA GLU A 501 -0.44 59.19 -34.93
C GLU A 501 -0.52 60.71 -34.73
N ASN A 502 0.07 61.26 -33.65
CA ASN A 502 -0.09 62.68 -33.29
C ASN A 502 1.13 63.56 -33.67
N VAL A 503 2.21 62.96 -34.23
CA VAL A 503 3.33 63.76 -34.76
C VAL A 503 2.87 64.57 -36.01
N ILE A 504 3.23 65.86 -36.06
CA ILE A 504 2.85 66.77 -37.13
C ILE A 504 3.60 66.48 -38.45
N GLU A 505 4.82 65.90 -38.31
CA GLU A 505 5.61 65.50 -39.47
C GLU A 505 5.07 64.18 -40.05
N GLY A 506 5.13 64.10 -41.40
CA GLY A 506 4.81 62.83 -42.07
C GLY A 506 5.83 61.77 -41.79
N VAL A 507 5.40 60.71 -41.10
CA VAL A 507 6.25 59.55 -40.74
C VAL A 507 5.76 58.31 -41.48
N TYR A 508 6.70 57.58 -42.09
CA TYR A 508 6.37 56.32 -42.78
C TYR A 508 7.47 55.29 -42.71
N ARG A 509 7.10 54.05 -42.95
CA ARG A 509 7.99 52.91 -43.16
C ARG A 509 7.71 52.35 -44.56
N ALA A 510 8.77 52.09 -45.32
CA ALA A 510 8.67 51.49 -46.64
C ALA A 510 9.72 50.40 -46.81
N THR A 511 9.43 49.40 -47.66
CA THR A 511 10.40 48.39 -48.10
C THR A 511 11.50 48.99 -48.99
N ALA A 512 12.56 48.24 -49.27
CA ALA A 512 13.64 48.64 -50.19
C ALA A 512 13.13 48.93 -51.56
N GLU A 513 12.07 48.26 -52.02
CA GLU A 513 11.41 48.53 -53.35
C GLU A 513 10.55 49.78 -53.28
N GLY A 514 10.32 50.35 -52.09
CA GLY A 514 9.56 51.57 -51.88
C GLY A 514 8.07 51.38 -51.65
N ARG A 515 7.64 50.18 -51.26
CA ARG A 515 6.25 49.88 -50.86
C ARG A 515 6.01 50.40 -49.46
N ILE A 516 5.01 51.26 -49.26
CA ILE A 516 4.67 51.80 -47.94
C ILE A 516 4.01 50.73 -47.10
N GLU A 517 4.61 50.42 -45.98
CA GLU A 517 4.09 49.45 -44.95
C GLU A 517 3.29 50.17 -43.84
N ALA A 518 3.74 51.33 -43.42
CA ALA A 518 3.08 52.17 -42.43
C ALA A 518 3.23 53.63 -42.77
N ALA A 519 2.21 54.45 -42.52
CA ALA A 519 2.22 55.89 -42.63
C ALA A 519 1.32 56.50 -41.55
N ASN A 520 1.72 57.63 -40.97
CA ASN A 520 0.92 58.32 -39.97
C ASN A 520 -0.12 59.30 -40.69
N PRO A 521 -1.13 59.75 -39.91
CA PRO A 521 -2.14 60.68 -40.49
C PRO A 521 -1.55 61.93 -41.09
N ALA A 522 -0.49 62.48 -40.50
CA ALA A 522 0.15 63.70 -41.02
C ALA A 522 0.73 63.50 -42.45
N LEU A 523 1.30 62.36 -42.78
CA LEU A 523 1.76 62.05 -44.14
C LEU A 523 0.59 61.92 -45.11
N VAL A 524 -0.50 61.28 -44.67
CA VAL A 524 -1.71 61.13 -45.50
C VAL A 524 -2.27 62.47 -45.84
N GLU A 525 -2.41 63.36 -44.86
CA GLU A 525 -2.86 64.74 -45.06
C GLU A 525 -1.88 65.57 -45.93
N MET A 526 -0.57 65.45 -45.60
CA MET A 526 0.48 66.14 -46.34
C MET A 526 0.46 65.81 -47.83
N LEU A 527 0.23 64.55 -48.17
CA LEU A 527 0.18 64.06 -49.55
C LEU A 527 -1.20 64.18 -50.23
N GLY A 528 -2.23 64.64 -49.46
CA GLY A 528 -3.59 64.85 -49.96
C GLY A 528 -4.38 63.60 -50.24
N TYR A 529 -4.08 62.51 -49.51
CA TYR A 529 -4.87 61.27 -49.53
C TYR A 529 -5.93 61.28 -48.41
N GLU A 530 -6.97 60.47 -48.55
CA GLU A 530 -8.04 60.41 -47.58
C GLU A 530 -7.77 59.34 -46.50
N ARG A 531 -7.08 58.28 -46.93
CA ARG A 531 -6.81 57.10 -46.03
C ARG A 531 -5.42 56.54 -46.27
N VAL A 532 -4.84 55.95 -45.24
CA VAL A 532 -3.52 55.33 -45.30
C VAL A 532 -3.47 54.11 -46.25
N GLU A 533 -4.61 53.43 -46.45
CA GLU A 533 -4.73 52.27 -47.35
C GLU A 533 -4.44 52.70 -48.81
N GLU A 534 -4.77 53.92 -49.16
CA GLU A 534 -4.48 54.46 -50.51
C GLU A 534 -2.97 54.65 -50.74
N LEU A 535 -2.24 55.08 -49.69
CA LEU A 535 -0.78 55.17 -49.75
C LEU A 535 -0.13 53.77 -49.80
N ARG A 536 -0.68 52.81 -49.02
CA ARG A 536 -0.21 51.44 -49.06
C ARG A 536 -0.47 50.74 -50.41
N ALA A 537 -1.53 51.11 -51.09
CA ALA A 537 -1.87 50.55 -52.40
C ALA A 537 -0.96 51.07 -53.55
N LEU A 538 -0.15 52.11 -53.30
CA LEU A 538 0.83 52.56 -54.26
C LEU A 538 1.88 51.50 -54.56
N PRO A 539 2.23 51.24 -55.79
CA PRO A 539 3.21 50.25 -56.20
C PRO A 539 4.61 50.51 -55.60
N SER A 540 4.95 51.79 -55.43
CA SER A 540 6.20 52.24 -54.82
C SER A 540 6.11 53.73 -54.47
N THR A 541 6.83 54.21 -53.48
CA THR A 541 7.04 55.63 -53.17
C THR A 541 7.60 56.41 -54.37
N ARG A 542 8.14 55.72 -55.38
CA ARG A 542 8.65 56.37 -56.62
C ARG A 542 7.59 57.26 -57.32
N VAL A 543 6.33 56.89 -57.25
CA VAL A 543 5.23 57.62 -57.85
C VAL A 543 4.95 58.99 -57.21
N LEU A 544 5.40 59.12 -55.95
CA LEU A 544 5.25 60.34 -55.16
C LEU A 544 6.33 61.39 -55.48
N TYR A 545 7.46 60.99 -56.03
CA TYR A 545 8.53 61.97 -56.40
C TYR A 545 8.19 62.71 -57.70
N ALA A 546 8.37 64.03 -57.66
CA ALA A 546 8.16 64.87 -58.87
C ALA A 546 9.24 64.56 -59.91
N ASP A 547 10.50 64.39 -59.47
CA ASP A 547 11.62 63.89 -60.27
C ASP A 547 12.02 62.47 -59.77
N PRO A 548 11.96 61.45 -60.62
CA PRO A 548 12.43 60.13 -60.28
C PRO A 548 13.91 60.02 -59.85
N ALA A 549 14.75 60.94 -60.30
CA ALA A 549 16.18 60.99 -59.96
C ALA A 549 16.41 61.30 -58.47
N ASP A 550 15.55 62.12 -57.86
CA ASP A 550 15.63 62.40 -56.41
C ASP A 550 15.49 61.12 -55.56
N ARG A 551 14.56 60.24 -55.92
CA ARG A 551 14.42 58.95 -55.24
C ARG A 551 15.64 58.06 -55.38
N GLU A 552 16.23 58.01 -56.58
CA GLU A 552 17.42 57.23 -56.87
C GLU A 552 18.60 57.70 -56.00
N GLN A 553 18.74 59.00 -55.81
CA GLN A 553 19.77 59.59 -54.93
C GLN A 553 19.53 59.26 -53.47
N VAL A 554 18.28 59.35 -52.97
CA VAL A 554 17.91 59.02 -51.61
C VAL A 554 18.17 57.54 -51.33
N VAL A 555 17.72 56.63 -52.21
CA VAL A 555 17.94 55.19 -52.07
C VAL A 555 19.43 54.82 -52.13
N ALA A 556 20.19 55.43 -53.05
CA ALA A 556 21.64 55.21 -53.14
C ALA A 556 22.37 55.69 -51.88
N ALA A 557 21.96 56.82 -51.28
CA ALA A 557 22.50 57.27 -49.97
C ALA A 557 22.13 56.33 -48.82
N LEU A 558 20.87 55.85 -48.76
CA LEU A 558 20.44 54.86 -47.76
C LEU A 558 21.21 53.55 -47.89
N HIS A 559 21.47 53.06 -49.08
CA HIS A 559 22.27 51.85 -49.30
C HIS A 559 23.73 52.04 -48.91
N ARG A 560 24.32 53.23 -49.23
CA ARG A 560 25.72 53.51 -48.94
C ARG A 560 25.98 53.81 -47.45
N ASP A 561 25.18 54.75 -46.90
CA ASP A 561 25.44 55.39 -45.61
C ASP A 561 24.49 54.91 -44.50
N GLY A 562 23.45 54.15 -44.85
CA GLY A 562 22.40 53.62 -43.88
C GLY A 562 21.46 54.73 -43.37
N ILE A 563 21.73 56.01 -43.69
CA ILE A 563 20.97 57.17 -43.19
C ILE A 563 21.01 58.30 -44.20
N VAL A 564 19.92 59.04 -44.36
CA VAL A 564 19.78 60.29 -45.09
C VAL A 564 19.29 61.32 -44.08
N ARG A 565 19.89 62.56 -44.18
CA ARG A 565 19.50 63.70 -43.33
C ARG A 565 19.30 64.92 -44.16
N ASN A 566 18.19 65.63 -43.85
CA ASN A 566 17.84 66.92 -44.47
C ASN A 566 17.87 66.88 -46.04
N ALA A 567 17.43 65.75 -46.60
CA ALA A 567 17.30 65.66 -48.06
C ALA A 567 16.09 66.48 -48.52
N GLU A 568 16.34 67.49 -49.35
CA GLU A 568 15.30 68.32 -49.84
C GLU A 568 14.99 67.96 -51.33
N TYR A 569 13.71 67.67 -51.59
CA TYR A 569 13.21 67.26 -52.87
C TYR A 569 11.72 67.58 -53.03
N GLN A 570 11.16 67.35 -54.22
CA GLN A 570 9.77 67.62 -54.50
C GLN A 570 8.92 66.33 -54.55
N LEU A 571 7.82 66.38 -53.83
CA LEU A 571 6.80 65.31 -53.87
C LEU A 571 5.54 65.84 -54.58
N ARG A 572 4.86 64.90 -55.24
CA ARG A 572 3.57 65.14 -55.90
C ARG A 572 2.44 64.61 -55.01
N ARG A 573 1.50 65.49 -54.71
CA ARG A 573 0.26 65.13 -54.01
C ARG A 573 -0.72 64.35 -54.90
N ARG A 574 -1.76 63.82 -54.37
CA ARG A 574 -2.83 63.11 -55.10
C ARG A 574 -3.50 63.97 -56.14
N ASP A 575 -3.72 65.21 -55.86
CA ASP A 575 -4.30 66.20 -56.78
C ASP A 575 -3.34 66.68 -57.88
N GLY A 576 -2.12 66.20 -57.89
CA GLY A 576 -1.06 66.57 -58.84
C GLY A 576 -0.25 67.80 -58.40
N THR A 577 -0.59 68.52 -57.34
CA THR A 577 0.21 69.65 -56.83
C THR A 577 1.56 69.16 -56.32
N VAL A 578 2.59 69.97 -56.44
CA VAL A 578 3.96 69.67 -56.03
C VAL A 578 4.28 70.45 -54.77
N ILE A 579 4.81 69.73 -53.77
CA ILE A 579 5.27 70.26 -52.47
C ILE A 579 6.76 69.97 -52.29
N THR A 580 7.49 70.93 -51.70
CA THR A 580 8.88 70.71 -51.29
C THR A 580 8.87 70.09 -49.90
N VAL A 581 9.58 68.96 -49.69
CA VAL A 581 9.73 68.27 -48.45
C VAL A 581 11.19 68.12 -48.05
N VAL A 582 11.43 68.06 -46.73
CA VAL A 582 12.73 67.71 -46.17
C VAL A 582 12.61 66.35 -45.49
N GLU A 583 13.34 65.38 -45.97
CA GLU A 583 13.30 64.02 -45.45
C GLU A 583 14.53 63.65 -44.59
N ASN A 584 14.27 63.02 -43.49
CA ASN A 584 15.25 62.30 -42.72
C ASN A 584 14.85 60.79 -42.70
N ALA A 585 15.68 59.96 -43.31
CA ALA A 585 15.40 58.55 -43.45
C ALA A 585 16.58 57.70 -42.96
N ARG A 586 16.27 56.54 -42.43
CA ARG A 586 17.29 55.53 -42.01
C ARG A 586 16.86 54.12 -42.40
N VAL A 587 17.83 53.32 -42.72
CA VAL A 587 17.60 51.87 -42.89
C VAL A 587 17.39 51.21 -41.55
N VAL A 588 16.29 50.47 -41.38
CA VAL A 588 16.03 49.58 -40.28
C VAL A 588 16.09 48.16 -40.84
N ARG A 589 16.91 47.34 -40.27
CA ARG A 589 16.94 45.91 -40.61
C ARG A 589 16.13 45.17 -39.57
N ASP A 590 15.18 44.37 -39.98
CA ASP A 590 14.52 43.42 -39.08
C ASP A 590 15.54 42.39 -38.59
N ALA A 591 15.37 41.91 -37.38
CA ALA A 591 16.33 41.04 -36.67
C ALA A 591 16.24 39.56 -37.10
N ASP A 592 15.73 39.27 -38.31
CA ASP A 592 15.74 37.89 -38.86
C ASP A 592 16.96 37.67 -39.78
#